data_24ab8432553209b9f571a02ade284a03
#
_entry.id   24ab8432553209b9f571a02ade284a03
#
_cell.length_a   1.000
_cell.length_b   1.000
_cell.length_c   1.000
_cell.angle_alpha   90.00
_cell.angle_beta   90.00
_cell.angle_gamma   90.00
#
_symmetry.space_group_name_H-M   'P 1'
#
loop_
_entity.id
_entity.type
_entity.pdbx_description
1 polymer ?
#
loop_
_entity_poly.entity_id
_entity_poly.type
_entity_poly.pdbx_seq_one_letter_code
_entity_poly.pdbx_strand_id
1 'polypeptide(L)'
;MQAVSEGNRWMLRLEQGQDLFATLSDIAREHNIRAAAVVSGIGMLKDVGIGYWNGSEYVRKDLAEPHELVGLHGSIAEADGPSIHLHAALAAPGHELVGGHLMRGTVWVLNEILLETFPGRVFGRPIDETLGLRKLDLEPTRLAPP
;
A
#
# COMPACT_ATOMS: atom_id res chain seq x y z
N MET A 1 -17.00 2.47 -0.95
CA MET A 1 -15.87 3.20 -0.33
C MET A 1 -16.33 4.57 0.13
N GLN A 2 -15.77 5.08 1.23
CA GLN A 2 -15.90 6.47 1.68
C GLN A 2 -14.50 7.05 1.92
N ALA A 3 -14.35 8.35 1.66
CA ALA A 3 -13.12 9.07 1.91
C ALA A 3 -13.42 10.46 2.47
N VAL A 4 -12.63 10.92 3.43
CA VAL A 4 -12.68 12.27 3.96
C VAL A 4 -11.25 12.78 4.14
N SER A 5 -11.03 14.06 3.83
CA SER A 5 -9.73 14.69 4.02
C SER A 5 -9.81 15.95 4.87
N GLU A 6 -8.77 16.18 5.67
CA GLU A 6 -8.56 17.40 6.43
C GLU A 6 -7.06 17.74 6.36
N GLY A 7 -6.76 18.90 5.78
CA GLY A 7 -5.39 19.28 5.49
C GLY A 7 -4.69 18.27 4.57
N ASN A 8 -3.60 17.68 5.05
CA ASN A 8 -2.85 16.67 4.32
C ASN A 8 -3.19 15.22 4.73
N ARG A 9 -4.22 15.02 5.56
CA ARG A 9 -4.63 13.71 6.04
C ARG A 9 -5.90 13.24 5.34
N TRP A 10 -5.95 11.95 5.07
CA TRP A 10 -7.08 11.27 4.46
C TRP A 10 -7.47 10.05 5.29
N MET A 11 -8.74 9.99 5.67
CA MET A 11 -9.30 8.78 6.25
C MET A 11 -10.15 8.08 5.23
N LEU A 12 -9.84 6.82 4.94
CA LEU A 12 -10.50 5.99 3.96
C LEU A 12 -11.22 4.84 4.64
N ARG A 13 -12.44 4.52 4.21
CA ARG A 13 -13.11 3.27 4.53
C ARG A 13 -13.38 2.50 3.25
N LEU A 14 -12.70 1.38 3.08
CA LEU A 14 -12.89 0.47 1.98
C LEU A 14 -13.96 -0.57 2.34
N GLU A 15 -14.71 -1.00 1.34
CA GLU A 15 -15.83 -1.93 1.52
C GLU A 15 -15.44 -3.34 1.04
N GLN A 16 -16.20 -4.32 1.51
CA GLN A 16 -16.01 -5.73 1.15
C GLN A 16 -15.94 -5.94 -0.37
N GLY A 17 -14.99 -6.75 -0.80
CA GLY A 17 -14.79 -7.15 -2.20
C GLY A 17 -13.92 -6.20 -3.00
N GLN A 18 -13.53 -5.04 -2.48
CA GLN A 18 -12.60 -4.14 -3.16
C GLN A 18 -11.17 -4.71 -3.12
N ASP A 19 -10.46 -4.60 -4.25
CA ASP A 19 -9.00 -4.85 -4.28
C ASP A 19 -8.31 -3.67 -3.62
N LEU A 20 -7.48 -3.95 -2.61
CA LEU A 20 -6.80 -2.92 -1.81
C LEU A 20 -5.89 -2.03 -2.65
N PHE A 21 -5.07 -2.63 -3.53
CA PHE A 21 -4.10 -1.89 -4.34
C PHE A 21 -4.78 -1.06 -5.43
N ALA A 22 -5.76 -1.65 -6.13
CA ALA A 22 -6.51 -0.96 -7.15
C ALA A 22 -7.25 0.24 -6.54
N THR A 23 -7.92 0.05 -5.40
CA THR A 23 -8.67 1.11 -4.73
C THR A 23 -7.75 2.26 -4.28
N LEU A 24 -6.60 1.96 -3.69
CA LEU A 24 -5.63 3.01 -3.31
C LEU A 24 -5.04 3.71 -4.54
N SER A 25 -4.81 2.99 -5.64
CA SER A 25 -4.35 3.59 -6.90
C SER A 25 -5.39 4.53 -7.51
N ASP A 26 -6.66 4.15 -7.47
CA ASP A 26 -7.75 4.97 -8.00
C ASP A 26 -7.92 6.26 -7.19
N ILE A 27 -7.88 6.17 -5.85
CA ILE A 27 -7.87 7.35 -4.96
C ILE A 27 -6.69 8.26 -5.27
N ALA A 28 -5.49 7.70 -5.42
CA ALA A 28 -4.30 8.48 -5.70
C ALA A 28 -4.43 9.25 -7.03
N ARG A 29 -4.97 8.63 -8.08
CA ARG A 29 -5.23 9.28 -9.36
C ARG A 29 -6.33 10.34 -9.26
N GLU A 30 -7.48 9.99 -8.69
CA GLU A 30 -8.66 10.86 -8.60
C GLU A 30 -8.35 12.17 -7.87
N HIS A 31 -7.54 12.08 -6.81
CA HIS A 31 -7.19 13.22 -5.96
C HIS A 31 -5.78 13.77 -6.19
N ASN A 32 -5.10 13.34 -7.27
CA ASN A 32 -3.75 13.76 -7.62
C ASN A 32 -2.76 13.62 -6.43
N ILE A 33 -2.86 12.50 -5.69
CA ILE A 33 -1.96 12.16 -4.59
C ILE A 33 -0.71 11.51 -5.18
N ARG A 34 0.37 12.28 -5.32
CA ARG A 34 1.61 11.86 -5.97
C ARG A 34 2.70 11.43 -4.98
N ALA A 35 2.47 11.71 -3.70
CA ALA A 35 3.37 11.39 -2.61
C ALA A 35 2.57 11.22 -1.32
N ALA A 36 2.57 10.05 -0.72
CA ALA A 36 1.90 9.80 0.56
C ALA A 36 2.57 8.69 1.36
N ALA A 37 2.42 8.77 2.69
CA ALA A 37 2.61 7.65 3.60
C ALA A 37 1.26 6.98 3.91
N VAL A 38 1.23 5.66 3.93
CA VAL A 38 0.16 4.88 4.56
C VAL A 38 0.56 4.75 6.02
N VAL A 39 -0.06 5.55 6.88
CA VAL A 39 0.31 5.71 8.29
C VAL A 39 -0.20 4.55 9.12
N SER A 40 -1.43 4.13 8.86
CA SER A 40 -2.04 2.97 9.49
C SER A 40 -3.18 2.42 8.65
N GLY A 41 -3.48 1.16 8.84
CA GLY A 41 -4.69 0.53 8.33
C GLY A 41 -5.05 -0.66 9.18
N ILE A 42 -6.36 -0.83 9.41
CA ILE A 42 -6.95 -1.95 10.15
C ILE A 42 -8.18 -2.47 9.41
N GLY A 43 -8.66 -3.62 9.81
CA GLY A 43 -9.86 -4.26 9.25
C GLY A 43 -9.62 -5.74 8.94
N MET A 44 -10.07 -6.22 7.79
CA MET A 44 -9.84 -7.61 7.38
C MET A 44 -9.47 -7.70 5.90
N LEU A 45 -8.62 -8.66 5.58
CA LEU A 45 -8.26 -9.02 4.20
C LEU A 45 -8.43 -10.53 3.97
N LYS A 46 -8.77 -10.90 2.73
CA LYS A 46 -8.71 -12.28 2.23
C LYS A 46 -7.94 -12.34 0.92
N ASP A 47 -7.65 -13.55 0.44
CA ASP A 47 -6.90 -13.77 -0.80
C ASP A 47 -5.57 -13.00 -0.80
N VAL A 48 -4.89 -12.99 0.34
CA VAL A 48 -3.69 -12.21 0.58
C VAL A 48 -2.45 -12.91 0.04
N GLY A 49 -1.59 -12.16 -0.66
CA GLY A 49 -0.23 -12.57 -0.99
C GLY A 49 0.77 -11.75 -0.20
N ILE A 50 1.64 -12.41 0.55
CA ILE A 50 2.75 -11.76 1.26
C ILE A 50 4.09 -12.32 0.79
N GLY A 51 5.15 -11.52 0.95
CA GLY A 51 6.51 -11.89 0.58
C GLY A 51 7.53 -11.55 1.66
N TYR A 52 8.56 -12.38 1.71
CA TYR A 52 9.78 -12.16 2.47
C TYR A 52 10.96 -12.10 1.50
N TRP A 53 11.71 -11.00 1.52
CA TRP A 53 12.91 -10.86 0.70
C TRP A 53 14.07 -11.61 1.35
N ASN A 54 14.61 -12.63 0.64
CA ASN A 54 15.68 -13.48 1.16
C ASN A 54 17.10 -13.00 0.78
N GLY A 55 17.18 -11.85 0.10
CA GLY A 55 18.42 -11.29 -0.44
C GLY A 55 18.56 -11.44 -1.96
N SER A 56 17.75 -12.30 -2.60
CA SER A 56 17.77 -12.52 -4.05
C SER A 56 16.37 -12.51 -4.68
N GLU A 57 15.37 -12.98 -3.95
CA GLU A 57 13.97 -13.08 -4.43
C GLU A 57 12.97 -13.00 -3.29
N TYR A 58 11.71 -12.77 -3.62
CA TYR A 58 10.62 -12.85 -2.66
C TYR A 58 10.15 -14.29 -2.47
N VAL A 59 10.36 -14.83 -1.27
CA VAL A 59 9.68 -16.06 -0.83
C VAL A 59 8.23 -15.71 -0.54
N ARG A 60 7.31 -16.22 -1.35
CA ARG A 60 5.89 -15.87 -1.31
C ARG A 60 5.10 -16.85 -0.46
N LYS A 61 4.06 -16.32 0.20
CA LYS A 61 3.05 -17.09 0.91
C LYS A 61 1.67 -16.54 0.58
N ASP A 62 0.77 -17.43 0.19
CA ASP A 62 -0.63 -17.11 -0.10
C ASP A 62 -1.52 -17.54 1.06
N LEU A 63 -2.44 -16.64 1.45
CA LEU A 63 -3.41 -16.82 2.52
C LEU A 63 -4.80 -16.62 1.90
N ALA A 64 -5.51 -17.72 1.65
CA ALA A 64 -6.84 -17.67 1.02
C ALA A 64 -7.92 -17.23 1.99
N GLU A 65 -7.85 -17.69 3.24
CA GLU A 65 -8.84 -17.42 4.28
C GLU A 65 -8.79 -15.98 4.77
N PRO A 66 -9.90 -15.43 5.27
CA PRO A 66 -9.91 -14.11 5.90
C PRO A 66 -8.99 -14.03 7.11
N HIS A 67 -8.26 -12.92 7.21
CA HIS A 67 -7.39 -12.57 8.34
C HIS A 67 -7.71 -11.16 8.82
N GLU A 68 -7.62 -10.94 10.12
CA GLU A 68 -7.64 -9.59 10.69
C GLU A 68 -6.42 -8.82 10.20
N LEU A 69 -6.63 -7.64 9.64
CA LEU A 69 -5.57 -6.67 9.34
C LEU A 69 -5.24 -5.89 10.60
N VAL A 70 -4.21 -6.33 11.32
CA VAL A 70 -3.78 -5.73 12.60
C VAL A 70 -2.98 -4.46 12.38
N GLY A 71 -2.30 -4.37 11.26
CA GLY A 71 -1.54 -3.18 10.87
C GLY A 71 -1.20 -3.18 9.40
N LEU A 72 -1.31 -2.00 8.78
CA LEU A 72 -0.92 -1.72 7.40
C LEU A 72 -0.11 -0.44 7.37
N HIS A 73 1.08 -0.49 6.77
CA HIS A 73 1.97 0.65 6.60
C HIS A 73 2.62 0.63 5.22
N GLY A 74 3.02 1.82 4.75
CA GLY A 74 3.71 1.88 3.47
C GLY A 74 3.76 3.27 2.87
N SER A 75 3.82 3.33 1.55
CA SER A 75 3.92 4.59 0.82
C SER A 75 3.33 4.49 -0.58
N ILE A 76 2.86 5.63 -1.07
CA ILE A 76 2.38 5.85 -2.44
C ILE A 76 3.37 6.78 -3.14
N ALA A 77 3.80 6.40 -4.33
CA ALA A 77 4.68 7.15 -5.22
C ALA A 77 4.08 7.16 -6.63
N GLU A 78 4.34 8.19 -7.44
CA GLU A 78 3.66 8.32 -8.74
C GLU A 78 4.53 8.91 -9.87
N ALA A 79 5.85 8.93 -9.77
CA ALA A 79 6.66 9.52 -10.84
C ALA A 79 6.44 8.84 -12.22
N ASP A 80 6.14 7.53 -12.22
CA ASP A 80 5.91 6.70 -13.42
C ASP A 80 4.55 5.97 -13.37
N GLY A 81 3.52 6.59 -12.77
CA GLY A 81 2.22 6.00 -12.43
C GLY A 81 2.18 5.51 -10.98
N PRO A 82 0.96 5.30 -10.42
CA PRO A 82 0.82 4.93 -9.01
C PRO A 82 1.60 3.67 -8.68
N SER A 83 2.56 3.79 -7.78
CA SER A 83 3.36 2.70 -7.23
C SER A 83 3.14 2.63 -5.74
N ILE A 84 2.47 1.58 -5.28
CA ILE A 84 2.07 1.38 -3.91
C ILE A 84 2.94 0.30 -3.29
N HIS A 85 3.56 0.62 -2.15
CA HIS A 85 4.38 -0.29 -1.38
C HIS A 85 3.79 -0.43 0.02
N LEU A 86 3.37 -1.63 0.37
CA LEU A 86 2.70 -1.93 1.63
C LEU A 86 3.36 -3.11 2.35
N HIS A 87 3.38 -3.01 3.66
CA HIS A 87 3.62 -4.13 4.56
C HIS A 87 2.39 -4.31 5.46
N ALA A 88 2.05 -5.55 5.76
CA ALA A 88 0.92 -5.89 6.59
C ALA A 88 1.29 -6.85 7.71
N ALA A 89 0.65 -6.66 8.88
CA ALA A 89 0.56 -7.65 9.95
C ALA A 89 -0.88 -8.19 9.97
N LEU A 90 -1.02 -9.50 9.92
CA LEU A 90 -2.28 -10.20 9.77
C LEU A 90 -2.42 -11.24 10.88
N ALA A 91 -3.61 -11.32 11.50
CA ALA A 91 -3.91 -12.35 12.48
C ALA A 91 -4.84 -13.41 11.89
N ALA A 92 -4.42 -14.67 11.99
CA ALA A 92 -5.24 -15.84 11.65
C ALA A 92 -6.38 -16.05 12.69
N PRO A 93 -7.37 -16.94 12.42
CA PRO A 93 -8.44 -17.23 13.38
C PRO A 93 -7.96 -17.69 14.77
N GLY A 94 -6.77 -18.30 14.85
CA GLY A 94 -6.12 -18.69 16.12
C GLY A 94 -5.33 -17.56 16.80
N HIS A 95 -5.39 -16.33 16.26
CA HIS A 95 -4.67 -15.13 16.71
C HIS A 95 -3.14 -15.14 16.48
N GLU A 96 -2.61 -16.14 15.78
CA GLU A 96 -1.20 -16.14 15.36
C GLU A 96 -0.97 -15.04 14.31
N LEU A 97 0.13 -14.32 14.47
CA LEU A 97 0.50 -13.25 13.55
C LEU A 97 1.35 -13.77 12.39
N VAL A 98 1.02 -13.32 11.20
CA VAL A 98 1.80 -13.50 9.98
C VAL A 98 1.85 -12.17 9.24
N GLY A 99 2.92 -11.89 8.52
CA GLY A 99 3.02 -10.63 7.79
C GLY A 99 4.26 -10.53 6.93
N GLY A 100 4.42 -9.39 6.29
CA GLY A 100 5.54 -9.07 5.42
C GLY A 100 5.16 -8.07 4.34
N HIS A 101 5.92 -8.08 3.24
CA HIS A 101 5.63 -7.28 2.06
C HIS A 101 4.30 -7.74 1.45
N LEU A 102 3.31 -6.84 1.42
CA LEU A 102 2.00 -7.14 0.88
C LEU A 102 2.04 -7.02 -0.65
N MET A 103 1.64 -8.07 -1.34
CA MET A 103 1.63 -8.14 -2.81
C MET A 103 0.22 -8.03 -3.39
N ARG A 104 -0.78 -8.50 -2.65
CA ARG A 104 -2.20 -8.46 -3.02
C ARG A 104 -3.05 -8.65 -1.78
N GLY A 105 -4.31 -8.22 -1.86
CA GLY A 105 -5.31 -8.47 -0.83
C GLY A 105 -6.65 -7.91 -1.23
N THR A 106 -7.70 -8.66 -0.96
CA THR A 106 -9.08 -8.24 -1.15
C THR A 106 -9.70 -7.91 0.21
N VAL A 107 -10.35 -6.77 0.30
CA VAL A 107 -11.05 -6.33 1.51
C VAL A 107 -12.13 -7.36 1.88
N TRP A 108 -12.06 -7.82 3.13
CA TRP A 108 -13.08 -8.66 3.74
C TRP A 108 -13.72 -7.87 4.89
N VAL A 109 -15.04 -7.75 4.88
CA VAL A 109 -15.81 -6.86 5.73
C VAL A 109 -15.54 -5.38 5.43
N LEU A 110 -14.46 -4.80 5.96
CA LEU A 110 -14.03 -3.42 5.69
C LEU A 110 -12.53 -3.24 5.98
N ASN A 111 -11.97 -2.14 5.46
CA ASN A 111 -10.69 -1.60 5.96
C ASN A 111 -10.83 -0.10 6.23
N GLU A 112 -10.18 0.35 7.29
CA GLU A 112 -10.01 1.76 7.66
C GLU A 112 -8.54 2.12 7.51
N ILE A 113 -8.23 3.14 6.69
CA ILE A 113 -6.84 3.47 6.32
C ILE A 113 -6.61 4.95 6.49
N LEU A 114 -5.55 5.32 7.22
CA LEU A 114 -5.07 6.68 7.33
C LEU A 114 -3.90 6.90 6.36
N LEU A 115 -4.05 7.88 5.47
CA LEU A 115 -2.97 8.40 4.64
C LEU A 115 -2.53 9.78 5.14
N GLU A 116 -1.24 10.04 5.03
CA GLU A 116 -0.68 11.39 5.12
C GLU A 116 -0.02 11.74 3.79
N THR A 117 -0.55 12.76 3.11
CA THR A 117 -0.06 13.21 1.81
C THR A 117 1.02 14.27 1.98
N PHE A 118 1.88 14.42 0.97
CA PHE A 118 2.91 15.46 0.90
C PHE A 118 2.60 16.39 -0.27
N PRO A 119 1.72 17.40 -0.06
CA PRO A 119 1.30 18.33 -1.11
C PRO A 119 2.51 19.04 -1.73
N GLY A 120 2.55 19.11 -3.07
CA GLY A 120 3.68 19.72 -3.80
C GLY A 120 4.91 18.82 -3.95
N ARG A 121 4.88 17.58 -3.44
CA ARG A 121 5.91 16.58 -3.67
C ARG A 121 5.43 15.52 -4.65
N VAL A 122 6.39 14.90 -5.30
CA VAL A 122 6.22 13.69 -6.10
C VAL A 122 7.25 12.70 -5.61
N PHE A 123 6.82 11.51 -5.26
CA PHE A 123 7.75 10.42 -4.97
C PHE A 123 7.90 9.53 -6.19
N GLY A 124 9.10 9.02 -6.41
CA GLY A 124 9.41 8.02 -7.42
C GLY A 124 9.68 6.65 -6.79
N ARG A 125 9.78 5.64 -7.66
CA ARG A 125 10.17 4.30 -7.22
C ARG A 125 10.95 3.58 -8.31
N PRO A 126 12.14 4.12 -8.69
CA PRO A 126 13.00 3.51 -9.69
C PRO A 126 13.53 2.15 -9.20
N ILE A 127 13.95 1.33 -10.15
CA ILE A 127 14.67 0.09 -9.86
C ILE A 127 16.10 0.45 -9.44
N ASP A 128 16.53 -0.04 -8.28
CA ASP A 128 17.94 -0.06 -7.92
C ASP A 128 18.59 -1.27 -8.60
N GLU A 129 19.48 -1.02 -9.53
CA GLU A 129 20.13 -2.07 -10.34
C GLU A 129 20.99 -3.03 -9.50
N THR A 130 21.52 -2.55 -8.37
CA THR A 130 22.36 -3.37 -7.48
C THR A 130 21.53 -4.38 -6.70
N LEU A 131 20.34 -4.00 -6.28
CA LEU A 131 19.46 -4.83 -5.45
C LEU A 131 18.37 -5.53 -6.27
N GLY A 132 18.11 -5.09 -7.50
CA GLY A 132 16.98 -5.57 -8.30
C GLY A 132 15.61 -5.20 -7.72
N LEU A 133 15.58 -4.28 -6.75
CA LEU A 133 14.37 -3.83 -6.05
C LEU A 133 14.05 -2.37 -6.37
N ARG A 134 12.78 -2.03 -6.32
CA ARG A 134 12.34 -0.65 -6.42
C ARG A 134 12.55 0.07 -5.08
N LYS A 135 13.27 1.20 -5.10
CA LYS A 135 13.49 2.06 -3.93
C LYS A 135 12.62 3.30 -4.00
N LEU A 136 12.16 3.75 -2.82
CA LEU A 136 11.49 5.05 -2.71
C LEU A 136 12.50 6.17 -2.99
N ASP A 137 12.19 7.00 -3.97
CA ASP A 137 12.89 8.22 -4.32
C ASP A 137 12.03 9.41 -3.88
N LEU A 138 12.53 10.20 -2.94
CA LEU A 138 11.82 11.34 -2.35
C LEU A 138 11.98 12.61 -3.19
N GLU A 139 12.96 12.64 -4.08
CA GLU A 139 13.27 13.78 -4.97
C GLU A 139 13.56 13.27 -6.38
N PRO A 140 12.59 12.61 -7.03
CA PRO A 140 12.81 12.09 -8.38
C PRO A 140 13.20 13.26 -9.29
N THR A 141 14.26 13.07 -10.07
CA THR A 141 14.71 14.04 -11.07
C THR A 141 13.48 14.40 -11.90
N ARG A 142 13.08 15.66 -11.92
CA ARG A 142 11.90 16.11 -12.68
C ARG A 142 12.09 15.63 -14.10
N LEU A 143 11.21 14.77 -14.57
CA LEU A 143 11.06 14.58 -16.01
C LEU A 143 10.82 15.98 -16.58
N ALA A 144 11.64 16.37 -17.54
CA ALA A 144 11.48 17.65 -18.22
C ALA A 144 10.02 17.74 -18.68
N PRO A 145 9.36 18.91 -18.51
CA PRO A 145 8.00 19.06 -19.03
C PRO A 145 8.02 18.79 -20.54
N PRO A 146 6.96 18.15 -21.07
CA PRO A 146 6.84 17.86 -22.49
C PRO A 146 6.90 19.12 -23.35
#